data_f0701dfb765c462bb9060d181daa7bc9
#
_entry.id   f0701dfb765c462bb9060d181daa7bc9
#
_cell.length_a   1.000
_cell.length_b   1.000
_cell.length_c   1.000
_cell.angle_alpha   90.00
_cell.angle_beta   90.00
_cell.angle_gamma   90.00
#
_symmetry.space_group_name_H-M   'P 1'
#
loop_
_entity.id
_entity.type
_entity.pdbx_description
1 polymer ?
#
loop_
_entity_poly.entity_id
_entity_poly.type
_entity_poly.pdbx_seq_one_letter_code
_entity_poly.pdbx_strand_id
1 'polypeptide(L)'
;MRLFFLILSLSIGICAHSQNKQALSKSDSLFAKGVELYNQGNYKAAIPLFTESDKIDKAELDSTSNRREYSAMWLGSCYYKLGDEEKAKEISTFEYMYPPTDRRLTVKSDSLAAIGVILFKQNEYRKALLHIQNCAEIEKQVLGDQHPYYANSLSNCSQLQTLLKDSISALQFAIEAKDIKENVYGHFSYQNLSETWNVATIYRDFKFDNNKEKAASLFLEAYQIADSLKLEYESNVCLREAAICYNHIGFQLKEENKEMERDYYDLALCNLSKITQNDNYSNKLRHTISLNKANSYTTEALLQKSLANYNKAIELELKSLTIRNNICGNESFESSISLNNLSTYYSDLGKYKKAIELAIAAISIQERTVAKTSPDYTASLNNLAGYYSLSGNYAEAIRLETEVLI
;
A
#
# COMPACT_ATOMS: atom_id res chain seq x y z
N MET A 1 -9.55 5.47 -1.40
CA MET A 1 -8.90 4.16 -1.25
C MET A 1 -9.08 3.55 0.14
N ARG A 2 -9.05 4.31 1.26
CA ARG A 2 -9.33 3.80 2.63
C ARG A 2 -10.71 3.15 2.82
N LEU A 3 -11.70 3.48 2.00
CA LEU A 3 -13.07 2.92 2.08
C LEU A 3 -13.21 1.54 1.40
N PHE A 4 -12.32 1.19 0.49
CA PHE A 4 -12.48 -0.01 -0.35
C PHE A 4 -12.14 -1.31 0.38
N PHE A 5 -11.15 -1.30 1.29
CA PHE A 5 -10.77 -2.47 2.08
C PHE A 5 -11.62 -2.64 3.36
N LEU A 6 -12.12 -1.55 3.93
CA LEU A 6 -13.06 -1.60 5.07
C LEU A 6 -14.40 -2.27 4.73
N ILE A 7 -14.78 -2.26 3.44
CA ILE A 7 -16.03 -2.89 2.96
C ILE A 7 -15.85 -4.39 2.75
N LEU A 8 -14.64 -4.88 2.50
CA LEU A 8 -14.39 -6.30 2.19
C LEU A 8 -14.41 -7.22 3.43
N SER A 9 -14.03 -6.74 4.61
CA SER A 9 -14.07 -7.54 5.84
C SER A 9 -15.38 -7.40 6.63
N LEU A 10 -16.14 -6.32 6.40
CA LEU A 10 -17.46 -6.08 7.01
C LEU A 10 -18.62 -6.43 6.06
N SER A 11 -18.35 -6.81 4.81
CA SER A 11 -19.38 -7.17 3.87
C SER A 11 -19.79 -8.64 4.01
N ILE A 12 -20.50 -8.95 5.09
CA ILE A 12 -21.63 -9.84 4.91
C ILE A 12 -22.57 -9.10 3.95
N GLY A 13 -22.40 -9.41 2.65
CA GLY A 13 -23.30 -9.04 1.59
C GLY A 13 -23.70 -7.58 1.49
N ILE A 14 -23.10 -6.83 0.63
CA ILE A 14 -23.65 -5.86 -0.32
C ILE A 14 -22.45 -5.24 -1.07
N CYS A 15 -22.04 -5.86 -2.14
CA CYS A 15 -21.58 -5.20 -3.35
C CYS A 15 -21.62 -6.20 -4.49
N ALA A 16 -22.82 -6.57 -4.90
CA ALA A 16 -23.03 -7.16 -6.20
C ALA A 16 -23.56 -6.04 -7.10
N HIS A 17 -22.77 -5.54 -8.01
CA HIS A 17 -23.29 -5.19 -9.30
C HIS A 17 -23.77 -6.51 -9.92
N SER A 18 -24.82 -7.08 -9.37
CA SER A 18 -25.37 -8.34 -9.86
C SER A 18 -26.22 -8.04 -11.08
N GLN A 19 -25.84 -8.62 -12.19
CA GLN A 19 -26.65 -8.62 -13.40
C GLN A 19 -27.94 -9.46 -13.23
N ASN A 20 -28.09 -10.22 -12.14
CA ASN A 20 -29.26 -11.06 -11.94
C ASN A 20 -29.74 -11.16 -10.48
N LYS A 21 -30.39 -10.11 -9.99
CA LYS A 21 -31.00 -10.05 -8.67
C LYS A 21 -31.99 -11.21 -8.38
N GLN A 22 -32.60 -11.77 -9.41
CA GLN A 22 -33.56 -12.87 -9.29
C GLN A 22 -32.87 -14.21 -9.02
N ALA A 23 -31.69 -14.46 -9.65
CA ALA A 23 -30.90 -15.66 -9.41
C ALA A 23 -30.35 -15.69 -7.98
N LEU A 24 -29.85 -14.57 -7.48
CA LEU A 24 -29.36 -14.46 -6.10
C LEU A 24 -30.48 -14.62 -5.07
N SER A 25 -31.68 -14.09 -5.32
CA SER A 25 -32.86 -14.31 -4.47
C SER A 25 -33.28 -15.80 -4.44
N LYS A 26 -33.13 -16.49 -5.58
CA LYS A 26 -33.35 -17.96 -5.65
C LYS A 26 -32.30 -18.69 -4.81
N SER A 27 -31.03 -18.32 -4.91
CA SER A 27 -29.95 -18.89 -4.11
C SER A 27 -30.21 -18.71 -2.61
N ASP A 28 -30.63 -17.51 -2.16
CA ASP A 28 -30.99 -17.24 -0.77
C ASP A 28 -32.10 -18.16 -0.25
N SER A 29 -33.14 -18.37 -1.06
CA SER A 29 -34.27 -19.23 -0.70
C SER A 29 -33.85 -20.71 -0.61
N LEU A 30 -33.03 -21.19 -1.54
CA LEU A 30 -32.47 -22.54 -1.52
C LEU A 30 -31.59 -22.76 -0.30
N PHE A 31 -30.71 -21.82 -0.03
CA PHE A 31 -29.80 -21.85 1.11
C PHE A 31 -30.58 -21.93 2.44
N ALA A 32 -31.55 -21.03 2.66
CA ALA A 32 -32.37 -20.99 3.86
C ALA A 32 -33.11 -22.33 4.09
N LYS A 33 -33.71 -22.90 3.04
CA LYS A 33 -34.39 -24.19 3.11
C LYS A 33 -33.42 -25.34 3.35
N GLY A 34 -32.19 -25.26 2.80
CA GLY A 34 -31.12 -26.23 3.07
C GLY A 34 -30.72 -26.24 4.54
N VAL A 35 -30.56 -25.04 5.14
CA VAL A 35 -30.27 -24.86 6.58
C VAL A 35 -31.40 -25.41 7.47
N GLU A 36 -32.66 -25.19 7.08
CA GLU A 36 -33.80 -25.75 7.81
C GLU A 36 -33.75 -27.29 7.85
N LEU A 37 -33.55 -27.93 6.69
CA LEU A 37 -33.44 -29.39 6.59
C LEU A 37 -32.21 -29.94 7.34
N TYR A 38 -31.08 -29.26 7.26
CA TYR A 38 -29.88 -29.63 8.02
C TYR A 38 -30.16 -29.65 9.54
N ASN A 39 -30.85 -28.64 10.06
CA ASN A 39 -31.19 -28.53 11.48
C ASN A 39 -32.21 -29.58 11.95
N GLN A 40 -33.02 -30.10 11.01
CA GLN A 40 -33.92 -31.23 11.25
C GLN A 40 -33.17 -32.58 11.20
N GLY A 41 -31.86 -32.60 10.98
CA GLY A 41 -31.05 -33.81 10.80
C GLY A 41 -31.22 -34.45 9.41
N ASN A 42 -31.95 -33.82 8.52
CA ASN A 42 -32.20 -34.35 7.17
C ASN A 42 -31.10 -33.91 6.17
N TYR A 43 -29.86 -34.37 6.46
CA TYR A 43 -28.67 -33.96 5.69
C TYR A 43 -28.74 -34.35 4.21
N LYS A 44 -29.30 -35.55 3.90
CA LYS A 44 -29.46 -36.01 2.51
C LYS A 44 -30.35 -35.09 1.68
N ALA A 45 -31.41 -34.57 2.28
CA ALA A 45 -32.33 -33.65 1.59
C ALA A 45 -31.76 -32.20 1.49
N ALA A 46 -30.88 -31.81 2.39
CA ALA A 46 -30.21 -30.51 2.37
C ALA A 46 -29.14 -30.39 1.25
N ILE A 47 -28.45 -31.49 0.93
CA ILE A 47 -27.36 -31.54 -0.08
C ILE A 47 -27.76 -30.92 -1.43
N PRO A 48 -28.85 -31.31 -2.11
CA PRO A 48 -29.21 -30.76 -3.41
C PRO A 48 -29.51 -29.25 -3.35
N LEU A 49 -30.00 -28.75 -2.23
CA LEU A 49 -30.32 -27.35 -2.07
C LEU A 49 -29.04 -26.50 -1.92
N PHE A 50 -28.10 -26.94 -1.11
CA PHE A 50 -26.81 -26.28 -0.98
C PHE A 50 -26.00 -26.38 -2.28
N THR A 51 -26.06 -27.51 -3.01
CA THR A 51 -25.38 -27.68 -4.30
C THR A 51 -25.90 -26.70 -5.34
N GLU A 52 -27.21 -26.53 -5.44
CA GLU A 52 -27.78 -25.58 -6.41
C GLU A 52 -27.53 -24.12 -5.97
N SER A 53 -27.57 -23.80 -4.67
CA SER A 53 -27.22 -22.49 -4.14
C SER A 53 -25.73 -22.16 -4.44
N ASP A 54 -24.81 -23.07 -4.18
CA ASP A 54 -23.38 -22.91 -4.47
C ASP A 54 -23.12 -22.68 -5.96
N LYS A 55 -23.81 -23.43 -6.84
CA LYS A 55 -23.72 -23.25 -8.27
C LYS A 55 -24.17 -21.87 -8.75
N ILE A 56 -25.26 -21.36 -8.19
CA ILE A 56 -25.77 -20.02 -8.49
C ILE A 56 -24.78 -18.96 -7.97
N ASP A 57 -24.32 -19.08 -6.74
CA ASP A 57 -23.40 -18.12 -6.14
C ASP A 57 -22.06 -18.09 -6.88
N LYS A 58 -21.54 -19.23 -7.34
CA LYS A 58 -20.34 -19.30 -8.17
C LYS A 58 -20.51 -18.69 -9.56
N ALA A 59 -21.70 -18.73 -10.12
CA ALA A 59 -21.99 -18.13 -11.42
C ALA A 59 -22.25 -16.62 -11.37
N GLU A 60 -22.87 -16.13 -10.31
CA GLU A 60 -23.38 -14.76 -10.21
C GLU A 60 -22.51 -13.83 -9.36
N LEU A 61 -21.61 -14.35 -8.53
CA LEU A 61 -20.75 -13.59 -7.65
C LEU A 61 -19.29 -13.70 -8.09
N ASP A 62 -18.51 -12.63 -7.84
CA ASP A 62 -17.08 -12.67 -8.08
C ASP A 62 -16.34 -13.62 -7.12
N SER A 63 -15.09 -13.96 -7.45
CA SER A 63 -14.27 -14.91 -6.65
C SER A 63 -13.93 -14.42 -5.24
N THR A 64 -14.13 -13.14 -4.95
CA THR A 64 -13.84 -12.51 -3.65
C THR A 64 -15.04 -12.48 -2.72
N SER A 65 -16.21 -12.95 -3.17
CA SER A 65 -17.42 -12.96 -2.37
C SER A 65 -17.39 -14.13 -1.36
N ASN A 66 -17.35 -13.83 -0.07
CA ASN A 66 -17.46 -14.82 1.01
C ASN A 66 -18.72 -15.69 0.89
N ARG A 67 -19.76 -15.17 0.26
CA ARG A 67 -21.01 -15.91 0.04
C ARG A 67 -20.82 -17.18 -0.81
N ARG A 68 -19.85 -17.18 -1.73
CA ARG A 68 -19.52 -18.38 -2.54
C ARG A 68 -19.05 -19.55 -1.68
N GLU A 69 -18.50 -19.28 -0.52
CA GLU A 69 -17.98 -20.30 0.40
C GLU A 69 -19.06 -20.87 1.34
N TYR A 70 -20.11 -20.07 1.64
CA TYR A 70 -21.13 -20.49 2.61
C TYR A 70 -21.87 -21.74 2.18
N SER A 71 -22.33 -21.83 0.93
CA SER A 71 -23.04 -23.01 0.45
C SER A 71 -22.15 -24.26 0.40
N ALA A 72 -20.89 -24.09 0.01
CA ALA A 72 -19.89 -25.17 0.02
C ALA A 72 -19.60 -25.67 1.44
N MET A 73 -19.53 -24.79 2.43
CA MET A 73 -19.32 -25.08 3.84
C MET A 73 -20.43 -25.96 4.42
N TRP A 74 -21.69 -25.54 4.20
CA TRP A 74 -22.84 -26.33 4.65
C TRP A 74 -22.97 -27.67 3.92
N LEU A 75 -22.60 -27.69 2.65
CA LEU A 75 -22.55 -28.91 1.87
C LEU A 75 -21.49 -29.87 2.41
N GLY A 76 -20.28 -29.40 2.72
CA GLY A 76 -19.23 -30.18 3.38
C GLY A 76 -19.69 -30.71 4.74
N SER A 77 -20.38 -29.89 5.55
CA SER A 77 -20.97 -30.30 6.82
C SER A 77 -22.02 -31.41 6.68
N CYS A 78 -22.83 -31.37 5.62
CA CYS A 78 -23.80 -32.45 5.34
C CYS A 78 -23.08 -33.79 5.08
N TYR A 79 -22.05 -33.81 4.25
CA TYR A 79 -21.29 -35.02 3.96
C TYR A 79 -20.56 -35.55 5.21
N TYR A 80 -19.97 -34.65 6.00
CA TYR A 80 -19.35 -35.04 7.28
C TYR A 80 -20.35 -35.71 8.23
N LYS A 81 -21.55 -35.13 8.40
CA LYS A 81 -22.62 -35.69 9.23
C LYS A 81 -23.14 -37.05 8.72
N LEU A 82 -22.98 -37.31 7.45
CA LEU A 82 -23.31 -38.62 6.81
C LEU A 82 -22.15 -39.61 6.86
N GLY A 83 -20.99 -39.24 7.41
CA GLY A 83 -19.81 -40.10 7.54
C GLY A 83 -18.93 -40.15 6.29
N ASP A 84 -19.18 -39.28 5.27
CA ASP A 84 -18.39 -39.19 4.06
C ASP A 84 -17.35 -38.06 4.18
N GLU A 85 -16.31 -38.34 4.98
CA GLU A 85 -15.26 -37.33 5.30
C GLU A 85 -14.41 -36.99 4.09
N GLU A 86 -14.17 -37.89 3.13
CA GLU A 86 -13.38 -37.62 1.95
C GLU A 86 -14.09 -36.56 1.08
N LYS A 87 -15.38 -36.74 0.87
CA LYS A 87 -16.17 -35.81 0.08
C LYS A 87 -16.39 -34.48 0.80
N ALA A 88 -16.48 -34.48 2.11
CA ALA A 88 -16.52 -33.26 2.91
C ALA A 88 -15.24 -32.43 2.72
N LYS A 89 -14.07 -33.08 2.74
CA LYS A 89 -12.75 -32.46 2.49
C LYS A 89 -12.59 -31.91 1.07
N GLU A 90 -13.11 -32.60 0.09
CA GLU A 90 -13.06 -32.17 -1.31
C GLU A 90 -13.85 -30.87 -1.55
N ILE A 91 -14.97 -30.71 -0.86
CA ILE A 91 -15.91 -29.60 -1.06
C ILE A 91 -15.53 -28.37 -0.25
N SER A 92 -15.11 -28.58 0.99
CA SER A 92 -14.75 -27.49 1.92
C SER A 92 -13.54 -27.92 2.75
N THR A 93 -12.43 -27.21 2.61
CA THR A 93 -11.16 -27.61 3.20
C THR A 93 -11.11 -27.47 4.72
N PHE A 94 -12.01 -26.72 5.36
CA PHE A 94 -11.88 -26.41 6.78
C PHE A 94 -13.17 -26.54 7.61
N GLU A 95 -14.30 -26.03 7.16
CA GLU A 95 -15.46 -25.81 8.03
C GLU A 95 -16.38 -27.00 8.24
N TYR A 96 -16.16 -28.11 7.52
CA TYR A 96 -16.89 -29.35 7.81
C TYR A 96 -16.53 -29.95 9.19
N MET A 97 -15.33 -29.65 9.73
CA MET A 97 -14.88 -30.14 11.03
C MET A 97 -15.57 -29.45 12.22
N TYR A 98 -16.11 -28.26 12.00
CA TYR A 98 -16.73 -27.44 13.04
C TYR A 98 -18.14 -26.98 12.65
N PRO A 99 -19.10 -27.92 12.46
CA PRO A 99 -20.49 -27.50 12.37
C PRO A 99 -20.87 -26.80 13.68
N PRO A 100 -21.60 -25.69 13.65
CA PRO A 100 -22.00 -24.97 14.85
C PRO A 100 -22.73 -25.92 15.82
N THR A 101 -22.02 -26.31 16.87
CA THR A 101 -22.51 -27.31 17.85
C THR A 101 -23.63 -26.77 18.74
N ASP A 102 -23.75 -25.43 18.86
CA ASP A 102 -24.89 -24.79 19.51
C ASP A 102 -25.36 -23.55 18.72
N ARG A 103 -26.39 -23.74 17.91
CA ARG A 103 -27.01 -22.70 17.06
C ARG A 103 -27.48 -21.47 17.84
N ARG A 104 -27.88 -21.61 19.11
CA ARG A 104 -28.36 -20.47 19.92
C ARG A 104 -27.25 -19.50 20.26
N LEU A 105 -26.02 -20.00 20.38
CA LEU A 105 -24.86 -19.17 20.69
C LEU A 105 -24.33 -18.49 19.42
N THR A 106 -24.31 -19.17 18.26
CA THR A 106 -23.93 -18.56 16.98
C THR A 106 -24.96 -17.52 16.52
N VAL A 107 -26.27 -17.76 16.71
CA VAL A 107 -27.31 -16.75 16.46
C VAL A 107 -27.11 -15.49 17.32
N LYS A 108 -26.63 -15.64 18.56
CA LYS A 108 -26.33 -14.50 19.42
C LYS A 108 -25.10 -13.73 18.93
N SER A 109 -24.02 -14.41 18.52
CA SER A 109 -22.84 -13.74 17.96
C SER A 109 -23.17 -13.05 16.64
N ASP A 110 -23.92 -13.68 15.74
CA ASP A 110 -24.37 -13.10 14.49
C ASP A 110 -25.22 -11.82 14.71
N SER A 111 -26.10 -11.85 15.70
CA SER A 111 -26.92 -10.68 16.07
C SER A 111 -26.06 -9.52 16.60
N LEU A 112 -25.06 -9.83 17.43
CA LEU A 112 -24.11 -8.83 17.94
C LEU A 112 -23.25 -8.25 16.81
N ALA A 113 -22.77 -9.09 15.90
CA ALA A 113 -22.03 -8.65 14.72
C ALA A 113 -22.87 -7.72 13.84
N ALA A 114 -24.13 -8.07 13.57
CA ALA A 114 -25.06 -7.24 12.80
C ALA A 114 -25.29 -5.87 13.46
N ILE A 115 -25.50 -5.83 14.78
CA ILE A 115 -25.61 -4.56 15.54
C ILE A 115 -24.31 -3.77 15.43
N GLY A 116 -23.14 -4.42 15.58
CA GLY A 116 -21.85 -3.79 15.43
C GLY A 116 -21.68 -3.12 14.06
N VAL A 117 -22.09 -3.79 12.98
CA VAL A 117 -22.07 -3.22 11.60
C VAL A 117 -22.99 -2.02 11.46
N ILE A 118 -24.20 -2.06 12.04
CA ILE A 118 -25.14 -0.91 12.03
C ILE A 118 -24.52 0.30 12.74
N LEU A 119 -23.98 0.10 13.94
CA LEU A 119 -23.33 1.13 14.72
C LEU A 119 -22.09 1.69 14.04
N PHE A 120 -21.30 0.84 13.36
CA PHE A 120 -20.18 1.26 12.54
C PHE A 120 -20.62 2.23 11.42
N LYS A 121 -21.68 1.90 10.69
CA LYS A 121 -22.25 2.77 9.64
C LYS A 121 -22.77 4.11 10.18
N GLN A 122 -23.16 4.15 11.45
CA GLN A 122 -23.57 5.36 12.17
C GLN A 122 -22.38 6.14 12.76
N ASN A 123 -21.14 5.69 12.54
CA ASN A 123 -19.90 6.22 13.14
C ASN A 123 -19.83 6.09 14.67
N GLU A 124 -20.64 5.24 15.28
CA GLU A 124 -20.63 4.95 16.71
C GLU A 124 -19.59 3.88 17.06
N TYR A 125 -18.32 4.13 16.71
CA TYR A 125 -17.24 3.13 16.74
C TYR A 125 -17.01 2.48 18.11
N ARG A 126 -17.14 3.23 19.22
CA ARG A 126 -17.00 2.66 20.58
C ARG A 126 -18.08 1.65 20.91
N LYS A 127 -19.32 1.94 20.52
CA LYS A 127 -20.44 0.99 20.74
C LYS A 127 -20.30 -0.21 19.80
N ALA A 128 -19.94 0.02 18.52
CA ALA A 128 -19.67 -1.05 17.59
C ALA A 128 -18.59 -2.00 18.13
N LEU A 129 -17.49 -1.47 18.65
CA LEU A 129 -16.40 -2.25 19.23
C LEU A 129 -16.88 -3.13 20.37
N LEU A 130 -17.69 -2.61 21.31
CA LEU A 130 -18.24 -3.39 22.42
C LEU A 130 -19.06 -4.61 21.92
N HIS A 131 -19.88 -4.41 20.90
CA HIS A 131 -20.69 -5.49 20.34
C HIS A 131 -19.84 -6.53 19.61
N ILE A 132 -18.82 -6.10 18.84
CA ILE A 132 -17.91 -7.02 18.14
C ILE A 132 -17.00 -7.77 19.13
N GLN A 133 -16.52 -7.13 20.21
CA GLN A 133 -15.78 -7.83 21.27
C GLN A 133 -16.62 -8.90 21.96
N ASN A 134 -17.88 -8.60 22.27
CA ASN A 134 -18.81 -9.60 22.83
C ASN A 134 -19.09 -10.75 21.84
N CYS A 135 -19.16 -10.44 20.53
CA CYS A 135 -19.24 -11.44 19.47
C CYS A 135 -18.00 -12.36 19.49
N ALA A 136 -16.80 -11.77 19.48
CA ALA A 136 -15.54 -12.49 19.52
C ALA A 136 -15.42 -13.40 20.75
N GLU A 137 -15.84 -12.90 21.94
CA GLU A 137 -15.80 -13.68 23.17
C GLU A 137 -16.69 -14.93 23.10
N ILE A 138 -17.91 -14.79 22.56
CA ILE A 138 -18.84 -15.91 22.35
C ILE A 138 -18.23 -16.90 21.35
N GLU A 139 -17.69 -16.43 20.23
CA GLU A 139 -17.08 -17.30 19.22
C GLU A 139 -15.88 -18.06 19.78
N LYS A 140 -15.03 -17.39 20.56
CA LYS A 140 -13.89 -18.02 21.25
C LYS A 140 -14.34 -19.14 22.19
N GLN A 141 -15.39 -18.89 22.99
CA GLN A 141 -15.92 -19.86 23.97
C GLN A 141 -16.59 -21.05 23.30
N VAL A 142 -17.28 -20.85 22.18
CA VAL A 142 -18.10 -21.88 21.52
C VAL A 142 -17.34 -22.64 20.45
N LEU A 143 -16.52 -21.92 19.66
CA LEU A 143 -15.85 -22.47 18.48
C LEU A 143 -14.34 -22.72 18.74
N GLY A 144 -13.79 -22.10 19.78
CA GLY A 144 -12.36 -22.15 20.09
C GLY A 144 -11.57 -20.95 19.58
N ASP A 145 -10.37 -20.78 20.13
CA ASP A 145 -9.49 -19.63 19.87
C ASP A 145 -8.76 -19.73 18.51
N GLN A 146 -8.83 -20.87 17.82
CA GLN A 146 -8.26 -21.05 16.49
C GLN A 146 -9.32 -21.02 15.38
N HIS A 147 -10.56 -20.65 15.71
CA HIS A 147 -11.63 -20.67 14.72
C HIS A 147 -11.63 -19.41 13.84
N PRO A 148 -11.83 -19.55 12.50
CA PRO A 148 -11.85 -18.40 11.58
C PRO A 148 -12.85 -17.30 11.90
N TYR A 149 -14.01 -17.63 12.47
CA TYR A 149 -14.99 -16.61 12.86
C TYR A 149 -14.47 -15.74 13.99
N TYR A 150 -13.83 -16.34 15.00
CA TYR A 150 -13.16 -15.60 16.04
C TYR A 150 -12.08 -14.66 15.44
N ALA A 151 -11.27 -15.16 14.50
CA ALA A 151 -10.28 -14.32 13.79
C ALA A 151 -10.93 -13.18 13.00
N ASN A 152 -12.08 -13.39 12.37
CA ASN A 152 -12.82 -12.32 11.69
C ASN A 152 -13.31 -11.24 12.66
N SER A 153 -13.82 -11.63 13.82
CA SER A 153 -14.23 -10.69 14.87
C SER A 153 -13.02 -9.92 15.43
N LEU A 154 -11.85 -10.56 15.59
CA LEU A 154 -10.60 -9.87 15.95
C LEU A 154 -10.18 -8.86 14.87
N SER A 155 -10.24 -9.22 13.58
CA SER A 155 -9.96 -8.29 12.49
C SER A 155 -10.87 -7.05 12.53
N ASN A 156 -12.16 -7.26 12.81
CA ASN A 156 -13.11 -6.16 12.98
C ASN A 156 -12.80 -5.30 14.21
N CYS A 157 -12.41 -5.90 15.33
CA CYS A 157 -11.93 -5.17 16.52
C CYS A 157 -10.70 -4.33 16.20
N SER A 158 -9.73 -4.90 15.48
CA SER A 158 -8.52 -4.20 15.04
C SER A 158 -8.86 -2.95 14.21
N GLN A 159 -9.76 -3.06 13.24
CA GLN A 159 -10.18 -1.94 12.41
C GLN A 159 -10.89 -0.85 13.22
N LEU A 160 -11.77 -1.23 14.13
CA LEU A 160 -12.45 -0.29 15.03
C LEU A 160 -11.46 0.42 15.95
N GLN A 161 -10.48 -0.28 16.51
CA GLN A 161 -9.42 0.31 17.33
C GLN A 161 -8.53 1.27 16.52
N THR A 162 -8.25 0.93 15.25
CA THR A 162 -7.54 1.82 14.33
C THR A 162 -8.30 3.15 14.13
N LEU A 163 -9.62 3.10 13.97
CA LEU A 163 -10.47 4.29 13.86
C LEU A 163 -10.54 5.08 15.17
N LEU A 164 -10.51 4.40 16.30
CA LEU A 164 -10.46 5.01 17.64
C LEU A 164 -9.07 5.52 18.03
N LYS A 165 -8.06 5.31 17.18
CA LYS A 165 -6.65 5.70 17.40
C LYS A 165 -5.95 4.94 18.54
N ASP A 166 -6.47 3.80 18.96
CA ASP A 166 -5.78 2.88 19.86
C ASP A 166 -4.90 1.91 19.04
N SER A 167 -3.68 2.34 18.78
CA SER A 167 -2.74 1.61 17.93
C SER A 167 -2.26 0.29 18.55
N ILE A 168 -2.14 0.23 19.87
CA ILE A 168 -1.65 -0.96 20.59
C ILE A 168 -2.68 -2.08 20.49
N SER A 169 -3.92 -1.79 20.88
CA SER A 169 -5.01 -2.78 20.79
C SER A 169 -5.30 -3.18 19.34
N ALA A 170 -5.24 -2.21 18.40
CA ALA A 170 -5.41 -2.49 16.98
C ALA A 170 -4.39 -3.50 16.48
N LEU A 171 -3.12 -3.30 16.84
CA LEU A 171 -2.03 -4.19 16.42
C LEU A 171 -2.15 -5.59 17.06
N GLN A 172 -2.49 -5.66 18.34
CA GLN A 172 -2.67 -6.94 19.04
C GLN A 172 -3.75 -7.80 18.37
N PHE A 173 -4.93 -7.22 18.13
CA PHE A 173 -6.03 -7.93 17.46
C PHE A 173 -5.67 -8.33 16.03
N ALA A 174 -4.96 -7.47 15.28
CA ALA A 174 -4.55 -7.77 13.91
C ALA A 174 -3.55 -8.92 13.83
N ILE A 175 -2.57 -8.97 14.73
CA ILE A 175 -1.57 -10.06 14.78
C ILE A 175 -2.25 -11.37 15.15
N GLU A 176 -3.09 -11.39 16.19
CA GLU A 176 -3.81 -12.61 16.60
C GLU A 176 -4.70 -13.13 15.46
N ALA A 177 -5.42 -12.24 14.76
CA ALA A 177 -6.21 -12.63 13.61
C ALA A 177 -5.37 -13.19 12.45
N LYS A 178 -4.20 -12.56 12.16
CA LYS A 178 -3.27 -13.04 11.15
C LYS A 178 -2.77 -14.44 11.48
N ASP A 179 -2.30 -14.66 12.70
CA ASP A 179 -1.75 -15.94 13.15
C ASP A 179 -2.78 -17.07 13.03
N ILE A 180 -4.02 -16.83 13.46
CA ILE A 180 -5.10 -17.82 13.33
C ILE A 180 -5.37 -18.11 11.85
N LYS A 181 -5.53 -17.09 11.00
CA LYS A 181 -5.84 -17.28 9.58
C LYS A 181 -4.70 -17.94 8.82
N GLU A 182 -3.46 -17.62 9.14
CA GLU A 182 -2.29 -18.28 8.55
C GLU A 182 -2.21 -19.76 8.96
N ASN A 183 -2.47 -20.08 10.23
CA ASN A 183 -2.51 -21.45 10.72
C ASN A 183 -3.62 -22.29 10.05
N VAL A 184 -4.78 -21.68 9.81
CA VAL A 184 -5.96 -22.36 9.29
C VAL A 184 -5.94 -22.50 7.78
N TYR A 185 -5.66 -21.41 7.07
CA TYR A 185 -5.77 -21.34 5.62
C TYR A 185 -4.41 -21.48 4.90
N GLY A 186 -3.31 -21.47 5.66
CA GLY A 186 -1.96 -21.50 5.15
C GLY A 186 -1.41 -20.11 4.77
N HIS A 187 -0.08 -20.06 4.64
CA HIS A 187 0.63 -18.83 4.34
C HIS A 187 0.19 -18.18 3.02
N PHE A 188 0.06 -18.96 1.95
CA PHE A 188 -0.33 -18.49 0.62
C PHE A 188 -1.85 -18.54 0.42
N SER A 189 -2.59 -17.88 1.29
CA SER A 189 -4.06 -17.77 1.20
C SER A 189 -4.49 -16.30 1.11
N TYR A 190 -5.67 -16.07 0.51
CA TYR A 190 -6.27 -14.73 0.45
C TYR A 190 -6.59 -14.19 1.85
N GLN A 191 -6.98 -15.06 2.76
CA GLN A 191 -7.28 -14.72 4.15
C GLN A 191 -6.03 -14.20 4.88
N ASN A 192 -4.87 -14.86 4.69
CA ASN A 192 -3.60 -14.39 5.26
C ASN A 192 -3.12 -13.10 4.57
N LEU A 193 -3.28 -12.98 3.24
CA LEU A 193 -3.00 -11.74 2.52
C LEU A 193 -3.71 -10.54 3.14
N SER A 194 -5.02 -10.67 3.40
CA SER A 194 -5.85 -9.62 3.98
C SER A 194 -5.36 -9.17 5.35
N GLU A 195 -4.99 -10.13 6.22
CA GLU A 195 -4.50 -9.81 7.57
C GLU A 195 -3.06 -9.28 7.57
N THR A 196 -2.18 -9.81 6.72
CA THR A 196 -0.82 -9.28 6.54
C THR A 196 -0.88 -7.83 6.09
N TRP A 197 -1.80 -7.50 5.18
CA TRP A 197 -2.08 -6.12 4.76
C TRP A 197 -2.59 -5.25 5.92
N ASN A 198 -3.50 -5.78 6.76
CA ASN A 198 -4.03 -5.07 7.91
C ASN A 198 -2.92 -4.71 8.91
N VAL A 199 -2.08 -5.67 9.28
CA VAL A 199 -0.93 -5.45 10.16
C VAL A 199 0.05 -4.44 9.56
N ALA A 200 0.37 -4.55 8.27
CA ALA A 200 1.25 -3.63 7.56
C ALA A 200 0.74 -2.18 7.60
N THR A 201 -0.57 -1.99 7.39
CA THR A 201 -1.20 -0.66 7.43
C THR A 201 -1.16 -0.05 8.82
N ILE A 202 -1.33 -0.84 9.87
CA ILE A 202 -1.23 -0.35 11.25
C ILE A 202 0.21 0.13 11.54
N TYR A 203 1.23 -0.66 11.18
CA TYR A 203 2.62 -0.22 11.30
C TYR A 203 2.92 1.03 10.46
N ARG A 204 2.37 1.14 9.25
CA ARG A 204 2.56 2.32 8.41
C ARG A 204 1.93 3.58 8.99
N ASP A 205 0.71 3.48 9.54
CA ASP A 205 -0.10 4.65 9.90
C ASP A 205 0.13 5.15 11.33
N PHE A 206 0.65 4.31 12.22
CA PHE A 206 0.92 4.67 13.62
C PHE A 206 2.41 4.75 13.92
N LYS A 207 2.75 5.37 15.07
CA LYS A 207 4.14 5.50 15.54
C LYS A 207 4.50 4.33 16.45
N PHE A 208 5.33 3.43 15.96
CA PHE A 208 6.00 2.37 16.71
C PHE A 208 7.49 2.41 16.37
N ASP A 209 8.34 1.75 17.15
CA ASP A 209 9.75 1.60 16.82
C ASP A 209 9.93 0.82 15.51
N ASN A 210 10.75 1.34 14.59
CA ASN A 210 11.00 0.78 13.26
C ASN A 210 9.72 0.48 12.46
N ASN A 211 8.70 1.31 12.63
CA ASN A 211 7.37 1.06 12.08
C ASN A 211 7.34 1.02 10.54
N LYS A 212 8.15 1.83 9.88
CA LYS A 212 8.16 1.89 8.41
C LYS A 212 8.88 0.70 7.80
N GLU A 213 9.96 0.24 8.41
CA GLU A 213 10.68 -0.97 8.00
C GLU A 213 9.79 -2.21 8.17
N LYS A 214 9.11 -2.34 9.31
CA LYS A 214 8.15 -3.43 9.54
C LYS A 214 6.99 -3.37 8.55
N ALA A 215 6.44 -2.18 8.31
CA ALA A 215 5.37 -2.01 7.32
C ALA A 215 5.84 -2.41 5.92
N ALA A 216 7.03 -1.95 5.48
CA ALA A 216 7.59 -2.29 4.18
C ALA A 216 7.80 -3.81 4.03
N SER A 217 8.36 -4.47 5.05
CA SER A 217 8.56 -5.92 5.06
C SER A 217 7.24 -6.69 4.93
N LEU A 218 6.21 -6.29 5.68
CA LEU A 218 4.89 -6.91 5.61
C LEU A 218 4.18 -6.65 4.27
N PHE A 219 4.33 -5.47 3.67
CA PHE A 219 3.81 -5.23 2.32
C PHE A 219 4.52 -6.08 1.26
N LEU A 220 5.80 -6.38 1.43
CA LEU A 220 6.52 -7.31 0.55
C LEU A 220 6.10 -8.76 0.79
N GLU A 221 5.83 -9.18 2.03
CA GLU A 221 5.23 -10.47 2.34
C GLU A 221 3.84 -10.58 1.67
N ALA A 222 3.00 -9.56 1.82
CA ALA A 222 1.70 -9.50 1.16
C ALA A 222 1.82 -9.55 -0.38
N TYR A 223 2.85 -8.91 -0.97
CA TYR A 223 3.15 -9.03 -2.39
C TYR A 223 3.45 -10.47 -2.79
N GLN A 224 4.29 -11.18 -2.04
CA GLN A 224 4.62 -12.60 -2.34
C GLN A 224 3.38 -13.49 -2.31
N ILE A 225 2.49 -13.27 -1.33
CA ILE A 225 1.23 -13.99 -1.24
C ILE A 225 0.33 -13.65 -2.45
N ALA A 226 0.13 -12.38 -2.76
CA ALA A 226 -0.70 -11.94 -3.87
C ALA A 226 -0.19 -12.45 -5.23
N ASP A 227 1.13 -12.41 -5.44
CA ASP A 227 1.79 -12.91 -6.65
C ASP A 227 1.60 -14.43 -6.81
N SER A 228 1.76 -15.20 -5.72
CA SER A 228 1.51 -16.64 -5.72
C SER A 228 0.06 -17.00 -6.07
N LEU A 229 -0.88 -16.17 -5.65
CA LEU A 229 -2.32 -16.28 -5.94
C LEU A 229 -2.71 -15.70 -7.30
N LYS A 230 -1.74 -15.13 -8.04
CA LYS A 230 -1.96 -14.44 -9.34
C LYS A 230 -2.94 -13.27 -9.25
N LEU A 231 -2.92 -12.56 -8.14
CA LEU A 231 -3.72 -11.36 -7.88
C LEU A 231 -2.92 -10.12 -8.30
N GLU A 232 -2.95 -9.80 -9.59
CA GLU A 232 -2.10 -8.75 -10.18
C GLU A 232 -2.35 -7.36 -9.58
N TYR A 233 -3.61 -7.00 -9.34
CA TYR A 233 -3.96 -5.70 -8.76
C TYR A 233 -3.40 -5.57 -7.33
N GLU A 234 -3.63 -6.55 -6.48
CA GLU A 234 -3.15 -6.60 -5.09
C GLU A 234 -1.62 -6.61 -5.04
N SER A 235 -0.97 -7.38 -5.91
CA SER A 235 0.49 -7.40 -6.05
C SER A 235 1.06 -6.01 -6.34
N ASN A 236 0.47 -5.29 -7.30
CA ASN A 236 0.89 -3.95 -7.66
C ASN A 236 0.65 -2.94 -6.51
N VAL A 237 -0.46 -3.08 -5.78
CA VAL A 237 -0.75 -2.24 -4.62
C VAL A 237 0.25 -2.49 -3.48
N CYS A 238 0.59 -3.76 -3.20
CA CYS A 238 1.59 -4.11 -2.17
C CYS A 238 2.96 -3.51 -2.47
N LEU A 239 3.45 -3.65 -3.71
CA LEU A 239 4.73 -3.08 -4.14
C LEU A 239 4.76 -1.55 -4.00
N ARG A 240 3.67 -0.89 -4.31
CA ARG A 240 3.54 0.57 -4.18
C ARG A 240 3.57 1.03 -2.72
N GLU A 241 2.86 0.34 -1.84
CA GLU A 241 2.85 0.68 -0.41
C GLU A 241 4.22 0.44 0.24
N ALA A 242 4.92 -0.64 -0.12
CA ALA A 242 6.30 -0.85 0.29
C ALA A 242 7.23 0.29 -0.18
N ALA A 243 7.09 0.72 -1.44
CA ALA A 243 7.85 1.84 -1.97
C ALA A 243 7.57 3.16 -1.24
N ILE A 244 6.32 3.42 -0.84
CA ILE A 244 5.95 4.59 -0.03
C ILE A 244 6.66 4.54 1.33
N CYS A 245 6.70 3.37 1.99
CA CYS A 245 7.41 3.21 3.26
C CYS A 245 8.91 3.48 3.10
N TYR A 246 9.57 2.89 2.11
CA TYR A 246 10.99 3.12 1.86
C TYR A 246 11.31 4.58 1.51
N ASN A 247 10.48 5.24 0.69
CA ASN A 247 10.65 6.67 0.41
C ASN A 247 10.54 7.52 1.70
N HIS A 248 9.65 7.16 2.60
CA HIS A 248 9.50 7.85 3.88
C HIS A 248 10.74 7.66 4.78
N ILE A 249 11.29 6.44 4.85
CA ILE A 249 12.51 6.15 5.61
C ILE A 249 13.69 6.95 5.04
N GLY A 250 13.88 6.91 3.73
CA GLY A 250 14.92 7.69 3.06
C GLY A 250 14.78 9.19 3.38
N PHE A 251 13.57 9.73 3.32
CA PHE A 251 13.35 11.13 3.66
C PHE A 251 13.66 11.46 5.13
N GLN A 252 13.43 10.55 6.08
CA GLN A 252 13.80 10.75 7.48
C GLN A 252 15.31 10.75 7.70
N LEU A 253 16.07 9.95 6.93
CA LEU A 253 17.54 9.86 7.01
C LEU A 253 18.27 11.01 6.31
N LYS A 254 17.55 11.95 5.70
CA LYS A 254 18.09 13.04 4.86
C LYS A 254 19.24 13.82 5.50
N GLU A 255 19.19 14.06 6.80
CA GLU A 255 20.21 14.84 7.52
C GLU A 255 21.25 13.95 8.23
N GLU A 256 20.99 12.65 8.36
CA GLU A 256 21.79 11.73 9.18
C GLU A 256 22.78 10.91 8.34
N ASN A 257 22.33 10.30 7.25
CA ASN A 257 23.12 9.41 6.43
C ASN A 257 22.68 9.41 4.96
N LYS A 258 23.44 10.14 4.11
CA LYS A 258 23.14 10.29 2.68
C LYS A 258 23.25 9.02 1.86
N GLU A 259 24.11 8.10 2.22
CA GLU A 259 24.23 6.82 1.53
C GLU A 259 23.00 5.96 1.80
N MET A 260 22.66 5.80 3.06
CA MET A 260 21.50 5.03 3.50
C MET A 260 20.19 5.64 3.00
N GLU A 261 20.09 6.98 2.97
CA GLU A 261 18.96 7.69 2.35
C GLU A 261 18.73 7.22 0.90
N ARG A 262 19.79 7.17 0.10
CA ARG A 262 19.72 6.79 -1.31
C ARG A 262 19.42 5.31 -1.51
N ASP A 263 19.93 4.45 -0.63
CA ASP A 263 19.63 3.01 -0.67
C ASP A 263 18.12 2.76 -0.49
N TYR A 264 17.48 3.48 0.41
CA TYR A 264 16.03 3.39 0.58
C TYR A 264 15.26 3.93 -0.64
N TYR A 265 15.73 4.99 -1.29
CA TYR A 265 15.12 5.42 -2.56
C TYR A 265 15.31 4.38 -3.66
N ASP A 266 16.46 3.68 -3.71
CA ASP A 266 16.69 2.60 -4.68
C ASP A 266 15.79 1.39 -4.41
N LEU A 267 15.59 1.00 -3.16
CA LEU A 267 14.62 -0.04 -2.78
C LEU A 267 13.20 0.35 -3.21
N ALA A 268 12.81 1.60 -2.99
CA ALA A 268 11.50 2.09 -3.41
C ALA A 268 11.33 2.03 -4.94
N LEU A 269 12.32 2.50 -5.70
CA LEU A 269 12.29 2.47 -7.17
C LEU A 269 12.32 1.05 -7.73
N CYS A 270 13.08 0.15 -7.10
CA CYS A 270 13.12 -1.26 -7.46
C CYS A 270 11.74 -1.91 -7.32
N ASN A 271 11.02 -1.65 -6.23
CA ASN A 271 9.68 -2.18 -6.05
C ASN A 271 8.69 -1.61 -7.09
N LEU A 272 8.76 -0.30 -7.37
CA LEU A 272 7.92 0.30 -8.40
C LEU A 272 8.24 -0.24 -9.81
N SER A 273 9.47 -0.65 -10.09
CA SER A 273 9.84 -1.21 -11.39
C SER A 273 9.18 -2.56 -11.68
N LYS A 274 8.78 -3.30 -10.65
CA LYS A 274 8.08 -4.59 -10.75
C LYS A 274 6.59 -4.45 -11.05
N ILE A 275 6.03 -3.23 -10.91
CA ILE A 275 4.59 -2.98 -11.18
C ILE A 275 4.32 -3.13 -12.66
N THR A 276 3.44 -4.05 -13.01
CA THR A 276 3.09 -4.41 -14.40
C THR A 276 2.10 -3.42 -15.01
N GLN A 277 1.22 -2.84 -14.20
CA GLN A 277 0.26 -1.84 -14.66
C GLN A 277 0.85 -0.44 -14.63
N ASN A 278 0.81 0.24 -15.76
CA ASN A 278 1.29 1.62 -15.90
C ASN A 278 0.22 2.61 -15.42
N ASP A 279 -0.05 2.65 -14.11
CA ASP A 279 -1.00 3.59 -13.53
C ASP A 279 -0.36 4.96 -13.23
N ASN A 280 -1.19 6.00 -13.33
CA ASN A 280 -0.73 7.39 -13.17
C ASN A 280 -0.18 7.69 -11.77
N TYR A 281 -0.69 6.99 -10.74
CA TYR A 281 -0.23 7.17 -9.37
C TYR A 281 1.18 6.59 -9.17
N SER A 282 1.45 5.37 -9.66
CA SER A 282 2.77 4.74 -9.59
C SER A 282 3.82 5.54 -10.39
N ASN A 283 3.44 6.10 -11.55
CA ASN A 283 4.32 6.97 -12.32
C ASN A 283 4.65 8.26 -11.58
N LYS A 284 3.66 8.92 -10.98
CA LYS A 284 3.88 10.12 -10.17
C LYS A 284 4.76 9.83 -8.95
N LEU A 285 4.54 8.70 -8.29
CA LEU A 285 5.35 8.27 -7.15
C LEU A 285 6.79 7.99 -7.58
N ARG A 286 7.01 7.28 -8.70
CA ARG A 286 8.32 7.01 -9.30
C ARG A 286 9.07 8.31 -9.60
N HIS A 287 8.39 9.27 -10.20
CA HIS A 287 8.93 10.62 -10.48
C HIS A 287 9.37 11.32 -9.18
N THR A 288 8.49 11.35 -8.16
CA THR A 288 8.78 12.00 -6.87
C THR A 288 9.99 11.38 -6.16
N ILE A 289 10.06 10.04 -6.11
CA ILE A 289 11.16 9.32 -5.44
C ILE A 289 12.49 9.58 -6.18
N SER A 290 12.45 9.56 -7.52
CA SER A 290 13.64 9.87 -8.32
C SER A 290 14.13 11.29 -8.09
N LEU A 291 13.24 12.28 -7.98
CA LEU A 291 13.61 13.65 -7.60
C LEU A 291 14.20 13.72 -6.20
N ASN A 292 13.63 13.01 -5.22
CA ASN A 292 14.19 12.95 -3.87
C ASN A 292 15.61 12.40 -3.88
N LYS A 293 15.88 11.34 -4.65
CA LYS A 293 17.22 10.77 -4.85
C LYS A 293 18.17 11.78 -5.50
N ALA A 294 17.72 12.50 -6.53
CA ALA A 294 18.52 13.54 -7.18
C ALA A 294 18.88 14.67 -6.20
N ASN A 295 17.89 15.12 -5.41
CA ASN A 295 18.11 16.14 -4.38
C ASN A 295 19.08 15.69 -3.28
N SER A 296 19.07 14.41 -2.90
CA SER A 296 20.05 13.84 -1.97
C SER A 296 21.49 13.97 -2.49
N TYR A 297 21.72 13.63 -3.77
CA TYR A 297 23.01 13.83 -4.41
C TYR A 297 23.43 15.30 -4.45
N THR A 298 22.51 16.21 -4.81
CA THR A 298 22.78 17.68 -4.83
C THR A 298 23.14 18.19 -3.43
N THR A 299 22.42 17.77 -2.38
CA THR A 299 22.70 18.22 -1.01
C THR A 299 24.08 17.76 -0.55
N GLU A 300 24.46 16.51 -0.85
CA GLU A 300 25.82 16.03 -0.54
C GLU A 300 26.89 16.75 -1.38
N ALA A 301 26.62 17.03 -2.65
CA ALA A 301 27.52 17.80 -3.50
C ALA A 301 27.80 19.21 -2.93
N LEU A 302 26.77 19.89 -2.42
CA LEU A 302 26.92 21.18 -1.75
C LEU A 302 27.77 21.08 -0.48
N LEU A 303 27.60 20.03 0.31
CA LEU A 303 28.45 19.76 1.46
C LEU A 303 29.90 19.52 1.04
N GLN A 304 30.15 18.70 0.03
CA GLN A 304 31.51 18.46 -0.49
C GLN A 304 32.16 19.75 -1.05
N LYS A 305 31.36 20.61 -1.69
CA LYS A 305 31.81 21.95 -2.11
C LYS A 305 32.28 22.78 -0.91
N SER A 306 31.50 22.84 0.17
CA SER A 306 31.85 23.59 1.38
C SER A 306 33.13 23.08 2.06
N LEU A 307 33.48 21.81 1.85
CA LEU A 307 34.72 21.17 2.28
C LEU A 307 35.85 21.30 1.23
N ALA A 308 35.69 22.09 0.19
CA ALA A 308 36.58 22.27 -0.94
C ALA A 308 36.89 20.95 -1.74
N ASN A 309 36.07 19.92 -1.58
CA ASN A 309 36.17 18.65 -2.34
C ASN A 309 35.47 18.76 -3.69
N TYR A 310 35.85 19.73 -4.53
CA TYR A 310 35.14 20.08 -5.76
C TYR A 310 34.97 18.94 -6.77
N ASN A 311 35.98 18.06 -6.90
CA ASN A 311 35.86 16.90 -7.80
C ASN A 311 34.75 15.94 -7.34
N LYS A 312 34.61 15.72 -6.02
CA LYS A 312 33.53 14.89 -5.46
C LYS A 312 32.17 15.56 -5.61
N ALA A 313 32.11 16.86 -5.41
CA ALA A 313 30.89 17.65 -5.65
C ALA A 313 30.41 17.52 -7.09
N ILE A 314 31.33 17.62 -8.07
CA ILE A 314 31.02 17.44 -9.50
C ILE A 314 30.50 16.01 -9.78
N GLU A 315 31.16 14.98 -9.25
CA GLU A 315 30.71 13.59 -9.44
C GLU A 315 29.27 13.39 -8.96
N LEU A 316 28.96 13.88 -7.76
CA LEU A 316 27.63 13.77 -7.15
C LEU A 316 26.56 14.55 -7.93
N GLU A 317 26.88 15.78 -8.34
CA GLU A 317 25.93 16.59 -9.10
C GLU A 317 25.70 16.03 -10.51
N LEU A 318 26.68 15.41 -11.13
CA LEU A 318 26.47 14.68 -12.40
C LEU A 318 25.51 13.49 -12.24
N LYS A 319 25.54 12.78 -11.10
CA LYS A 319 24.54 11.75 -10.79
C LYS A 319 23.15 12.35 -10.64
N SER A 320 23.03 13.49 -9.95
CA SER A 320 21.77 14.23 -9.84
C SER A 320 21.24 14.67 -11.21
N LEU A 321 22.08 15.28 -12.04
CA LEU A 321 21.73 15.71 -13.39
C LEU A 321 21.24 14.56 -14.26
N THR A 322 21.94 13.42 -14.19
CA THR A 322 21.53 12.22 -14.93
C THR A 322 20.10 11.76 -14.56
N ILE A 323 19.81 11.74 -13.28
CA ILE A 323 18.46 11.36 -12.81
C ILE A 323 17.43 12.39 -13.30
N ARG A 324 17.68 13.68 -13.12
CA ARG A 324 16.76 14.76 -13.54
C ARG A 324 16.51 14.73 -15.05
N ASN A 325 17.55 14.54 -15.86
CA ASN A 325 17.42 14.41 -17.31
C ASN A 325 16.53 13.22 -17.71
N ASN A 326 16.67 12.09 -17.04
CA ASN A 326 15.90 10.89 -17.34
C ASN A 326 14.40 11.02 -16.99
N ILE A 327 14.05 11.79 -15.94
CA ILE A 327 12.67 11.89 -15.45
C ILE A 327 11.94 13.15 -15.88
N CYS A 328 12.66 14.26 -16.03
CA CYS A 328 12.09 15.58 -16.38
C CYS A 328 12.45 16.02 -17.80
N GLY A 329 13.49 15.42 -18.38
CA GLY A 329 14.06 15.83 -19.66
C GLY A 329 15.24 16.80 -19.53
N ASN A 330 16.11 16.80 -20.57
CA ASN A 330 17.33 17.60 -20.58
C ASN A 330 17.08 19.12 -20.58
N GLU A 331 15.91 19.54 -21.01
CA GLU A 331 15.49 20.95 -21.09
C GLU A 331 14.48 21.35 -19.99
N SER A 332 14.47 20.60 -18.89
CA SER A 332 13.63 20.89 -17.73
C SER A 332 14.28 21.90 -16.79
N PHE A 333 13.46 22.60 -16.03
CA PHE A 333 13.92 23.48 -14.96
C PHE A 333 14.78 22.72 -13.95
N GLU A 334 14.40 21.50 -13.59
CA GLU A 334 15.13 20.63 -12.67
C GLU A 334 16.54 20.34 -13.17
N SER A 335 16.72 20.09 -14.47
CA SER A 335 18.03 19.89 -15.10
C SER A 335 18.88 21.15 -15.08
N SER A 336 18.26 22.33 -15.27
CA SER A 336 18.96 23.62 -15.22
C SER A 336 19.56 23.90 -13.84
N ILE A 337 18.92 23.46 -12.75
CA ILE A 337 19.45 23.57 -11.38
C ILE A 337 20.81 22.85 -11.27
N SER A 338 20.87 21.61 -11.74
CA SER A 338 22.13 20.84 -11.70
C SER A 338 23.21 21.43 -12.60
N LEU A 339 22.86 21.94 -13.77
CA LEU A 339 23.80 22.64 -14.66
C LEU A 339 24.39 23.88 -14.00
N ASN A 340 23.56 24.68 -13.33
CA ASN A 340 24.01 25.85 -12.59
C ASN A 340 24.92 25.50 -11.40
N ASN A 341 24.60 24.44 -10.65
CA ASN A 341 25.45 23.94 -9.57
C ASN A 341 26.82 23.47 -10.11
N LEU A 342 26.81 22.69 -11.19
CA LEU A 342 28.06 22.23 -11.85
C LEU A 342 28.89 23.40 -12.32
N SER A 343 28.27 24.46 -12.88
CA SER A 343 28.99 25.66 -13.31
C SER A 343 29.76 26.30 -12.15
N THR A 344 29.12 26.35 -10.96
CA THR A 344 29.77 26.89 -9.75
C THR A 344 30.95 26.01 -9.33
N TYR A 345 30.80 24.68 -9.33
CA TYR A 345 31.90 23.78 -8.92
C TYR A 345 33.08 23.81 -9.90
N TYR A 346 32.82 23.92 -11.19
CA TYR A 346 33.89 24.12 -12.18
C TYR A 346 34.59 25.49 -12.06
N SER A 347 33.83 26.56 -11.71
CA SER A 347 34.42 27.86 -11.41
C SER A 347 35.35 27.81 -10.19
N ASP A 348 34.92 27.13 -9.11
CA ASP A 348 35.70 26.95 -7.90
C ASP A 348 37.02 26.15 -8.16
N LEU A 349 37.03 25.30 -9.20
CA LEU A 349 38.21 24.63 -9.71
C LEU A 349 39.07 25.49 -10.66
N GLY A 350 38.71 26.73 -10.92
CA GLY A 350 39.39 27.62 -11.89
C GLY A 350 39.14 27.25 -13.36
N LYS A 351 38.23 26.32 -13.64
CA LYS A 351 37.86 25.90 -15.00
C LYS A 351 36.75 26.80 -15.60
N TYR A 352 37.04 28.09 -15.69
CA TYR A 352 36.07 29.13 -16.05
C TYR A 352 35.40 28.89 -17.40
N LYS A 353 36.12 28.42 -18.43
CA LYS A 353 35.52 28.11 -19.73
C LYS A 353 34.37 27.09 -19.59
N LYS A 354 34.56 26.03 -18.82
CA LYS A 354 33.55 25.01 -18.59
C LYS A 354 32.38 25.53 -17.73
N ALA A 355 32.68 26.37 -16.74
CA ALA A 355 31.69 27.03 -15.92
C ALA A 355 30.77 27.91 -16.77
N ILE A 356 31.32 28.72 -17.66
CA ILE A 356 30.57 29.56 -18.59
C ILE A 356 29.65 28.76 -19.51
N GLU A 357 30.18 27.68 -20.13
CA GLU A 357 29.40 26.77 -20.99
C GLU A 357 28.16 26.21 -20.27
N LEU A 358 28.35 25.73 -19.05
CA LEU A 358 27.27 25.15 -18.23
C LEU A 358 26.26 26.20 -17.75
N ALA A 359 26.74 27.37 -17.35
CA ALA A 359 25.87 28.48 -16.93
C ALA A 359 24.99 28.98 -18.10
N ILE A 360 25.55 29.14 -19.31
CA ILE A 360 24.79 29.49 -20.50
C ILE A 360 23.72 28.45 -20.80
N ALA A 361 24.07 27.14 -20.70
CA ALA A 361 23.10 26.08 -20.91
C ALA A 361 21.96 26.14 -19.87
N ALA A 362 22.28 26.37 -18.60
CA ALA A 362 21.29 26.54 -17.54
C ALA A 362 20.34 27.73 -17.80
N ILE A 363 20.90 28.91 -18.12
CA ILE A 363 20.16 30.12 -18.41
C ILE A 363 19.25 29.93 -19.64
N SER A 364 19.74 29.33 -20.71
CA SER A 364 18.93 29.03 -21.90
C SER A 364 17.70 28.15 -21.61
N ILE A 365 17.82 27.23 -20.69
CA ILE A 365 16.67 26.43 -20.24
C ILE A 365 15.74 27.30 -19.38
N GLN A 366 16.29 28.04 -18.42
CA GLN A 366 15.52 28.86 -17.50
C GLN A 366 14.71 29.98 -18.24
N GLU A 367 15.26 30.58 -19.30
CA GLU A 367 14.54 31.54 -20.14
C GLU A 367 13.22 31.02 -20.72
N ARG A 368 13.14 29.68 -20.93
CA ARG A 368 11.97 29.00 -21.48
C ARG A 368 11.05 28.42 -20.42
N THR A 369 11.56 28.20 -19.21
CA THR A 369 10.85 27.41 -18.17
C THR A 369 10.38 28.24 -16.99
N VAL A 370 11.02 29.39 -16.72
CA VAL A 370 10.67 30.27 -15.59
C VAL A 370 10.58 31.75 -16.02
N ALA A 371 9.96 32.59 -15.19
CA ALA A 371 9.94 34.01 -15.44
C ALA A 371 11.35 34.62 -15.29
N LYS A 372 11.71 35.61 -16.11
CA LYS A 372 13.00 36.31 -16.03
C LYS A 372 13.21 37.01 -14.67
N THR A 373 12.14 37.27 -13.93
CA THR A 373 12.17 37.85 -12.58
C THR A 373 12.37 36.78 -11.50
N SER A 374 12.53 35.47 -11.87
CA SER A 374 12.70 34.43 -10.86
C SER A 374 14.08 34.55 -10.19
N PRO A 375 14.16 34.27 -8.87
CA PRO A 375 15.45 34.29 -8.17
C PRO A 375 16.49 33.34 -8.78
N ASP A 376 16.05 32.19 -9.31
CA ASP A 376 16.94 31.19 -9.91
C ASP A 376 17.57 31.69 -11.20
N TYR A 377 16.79 32.36 -12.08
CA TYR A 377 17.29 32.98 -13.31
C TYR A 377 18.28 34.09 -12.99
N THR A 378 17.93 34.99 -12.07
CA THR A 378 18.80 36.11 -11.63
C THR A 378 20.12 35.56 -11.01
N ALA A 379 20.03 34.50 -10.16
CA ALA A 379 21.22 33.88 -9.59
C ALA A 379 22.14 33.29 -10.67
N SER A 380 21.57 32.66 -11.71
CA SER A 380 22.33 32.08 -12.80
C SER A 380 23.03 33.14 -13.63
N LEU A 381 22.39 34.30 -13.90
CA LEU A 381 23.00 35.45 -14.58
C LEU A 381 24.15 36.05 -13.76
N ASN A 382 23.97 36.22 -12.45
CA ASN A 382 25.03 36.72 -11.56
C ASN A 382 26.23 35.78 -11.53
N ASN A 383 25.99 34.45 -11.47
CA ASN A 383 27.05 33.43 -11.53
C ASN A 383 27.82 33.58 -12.87
N LEU A 384 27.13 33.66 -13.98
CA LEU A 384 27.75 33.80 -15.31
C LEU A 384 28.59 35.10 -15.42
N ALA A 385 28.07 36.23 -14.92
CA ALA A 385 28.82 37.51 -14.88
C ALA A 385 30.12 37.33 -14.05
N GLY A 386 30.03 36.69 -12.88
CA GLY A 386 31.19 36.39 -12.06
C GLY A 386 32.24 35.51 -12.79
N TYR A 387 31.82 34.50 -13.55
CA TYR A 387 32.73 33.64 -14.32
C TYR A 387 33.41 34.38 -15.46
N TYR A 388 32.71 35.28 -16.14
CA TYR A 388 33.33 36.15 -17.15
C TYR A 388 34.37 37.10 -16.52
N SER A 389 34.06 37.68 -15.36
CA SER A 389 34.98 38.52 -14.60
C SER A 389 36.26 37.74 -14.22
N LEU A 390 36.10 36.54 -13.67
CA LEU A 390 37.20 35.67 -13.26
C LEU A 390 38.05 35.19 -14.48
N SER A 391 37.44 35.07 -15.64
CA SER A 391 38.14 34.74 -16.89
C SER A 391 38.80 35.95 -17.61
N GLY A 392 38.62 37.15 -17.08
CA GLY A 392 39.15 38.40 -17.64
C GLY A 392 38.26 39.07 -18.71
N ASN A 393 37.08 38.53 -18.97
CA ASN A 393 36.14 39.15 -19.94
C ASN A 393 35.19 40.12 -19.23
N TYR A 394 35.74 41.25 -18.82
CA TYR A 394 35.02 42.26 -18.06
C TYR A 394 33.86 42.90 -18.83
N ALA A 395 33.96 42.97 -20.17
CA ALA A 395 32.89 43.58 -21.01
C ALA A 395 31.57 42.76 -20.88
N GLU A 396 31.65 41.43 -21.00
CA GLU A 396 30.47 40.59 -20.85
C GLU A 396 29.98 40.55 -19.40
N ALA A 397 30.90 40.59 -18.43
CA ALA A 397 30.51 40.67 -17.01
C ALA A 397 29.65 41.89 -16.73
N ILE A 398 30.08 43.09 -17.17
CA ILE A 398 29.33 44.34 -17.00
C ILE A 398 27.98 44.30 -17.73
N ARG A 399 27.93 43.73 -18.95
CA ARG A 399 26.68 43.59 -19.69
C ARG A 399 25.64 42.79 -18.93
N LEU A 400 26.03 41.64 -18.40
CA LEU A 400 25.14 40.75 -17.63
C LEU A 400 24.70 41.37 -16.30
N GLU A 401 25.60 42.01 -15.57
CA GLU A 401 25.29 42.71 -14.32
C GLU A 401 24.26 43.83 -14.56
N THR A 402 24.37 44.53 -15.69
CA THR A 402 23.40 45.59 -16.08
C THR A 402 22.04 44.97 -16.40
N GLU A 403 22.00 43.79 -17.02
CA GLU A 403 20.77 43.07 -17.35
C GLU A 403 20.02 42.63 -16.07
N VAL A 404 20.73 42.25 -15.02
CA VAL A 404 20.16 41.85 -13.72
C VAL A 404 19.51 43.03 -12.97
N LEU A 405 19.96 44.27 -13.22
CA LEU A 405 19.48 45.49 -12.55
C LEU A 405 18.20 46.05 -13.16
N ILE A 406 17.77 45.57 -14.32
CA ILE A 406 16.56 46.01 -15.05
C ILE A 406 15.40 45.06 -14.79
#